data_9a79bd845136850753989ba924b5c356
#
_entry.id   9a79bd845136850753989ba924b5c356
#
_cell.length_a   1.000
_cell.length_b   1.000
_cell.length_c   1.000
_cell.angle_alpha   90.00
_cell.angle_beta   90.00
_cell.angle_gamma   90.00
#
_symmetry.space_group_name_H-M   'P 1'
#
loop_
_entity.id
_entity.type
_entity.pdbx_description
1 polymer ?
#
loop_
_entity_poly.entity_id
_entity_poly.type
_entity_poly.pdbx_seq_one_letter_code
_entity_poly.pdbx_strand_id
1 'polypeptide(L)'
;MRLTVKASPINGRGVFAEDDIRQGQLVHRMAGRRVSLLRCVWEVATGAIRIDDPLSIRKYTYLVLDDVSIRFNHCCQANSGIANEVDLVALTDIARGEEVTFDYSMTVRCSVYTALWRMPCNCGSPTCRKQIGDVRSVPPQHLQRYLRAGALQDFILKSLGIDRANSLEGSAS
;
A
#
# COMPACT_ATOMS: atom_id res chain seq x y z
N MET A 1 -6.50 18.66 -2.44
CA MET A 1 -5.07 18.36 -2.29
C MET A 1 -4.48 18.17 -3.66
N ARG A 2 -3.36 18.79 -3.94
CA ARG A 2 -2.71 18.70 -5.25
C ARG A 2 -1.53 17.73 -5.17
N LEU A 3 -1.43 16.87 -6.18
CA LEU A 3 -0.37 15.88 -6.33
C LEU A 3 0.25 16.04 -7.73
N THR A 4 1.53 15.77 -7.85
CA THR A 4 2.23 15.80 -9.15
C THR A 4 3.04 14.53 -9.37
N VAL A 5 3.11 14.06 -10.61
CA VAL A 5 3.90 12.88 -11.00
C VAL A 5 5.18 13.36 -11.67
N LYS A 6 6.33 13.05 -11.06
CA LYS A 6 7.66 13.40 -11.56
C LYS A 6 8.66 12.25 -11.41
N ALA A 7 9.90 12.42 -11.89
CA ALA A 7 10.94 11.42 -11.69
C ALA A 7 11.16 11.12 -10.21
N SER A 8 11.30 9.85 -9.86
CA SER A 8 11.47 9.37 -8.48
C SER A 8 12.86 8.74 -8.30
N PRO A 9 13.52 9.02 -7.15
CA PRO A 9 14.75 8.33 -6.79
C PRO A 9 14.53 6.86 -6.38
N ILE A 10 13.27 6.47 -6.08
CA ILE A 10 12.93 5.10 -5.69
C ILE A 10 12.79 4.21 -6.92
N ASN A 11 11.89 4.59 -7.83
CA ASN A 11 11.65 3.82 -9.06
C ASN A 11 10.94 4.68 -10.11
N GLY A 12 11.54 4.87 -11.27
CA GLY A 12 10.97 5.51 -12.45
C GLY A 12 10.28 6.85 -12.17
N ARG A 13 8.98 6.84 -11.98
CA ARG A 13 8.16 8.02 -11.63
C ARG A 13 7.44 7.78 -10.31
N GLY A 14 7.30 8.84 -9.50
CA GLY A 14 6.59 8.83 -8.23
C GLY A 14 5.57 9.95 -8.11
N VAL A 15 4.69 9.86 -7.14
CA VAL A 15 3.70 10.88 -6.80
C VAL A 15 4.23 11.73 -5.66
N PHE A 16 4.20 13.05 -5.82
CA PHE A 16 4.72 14.01 -4.85
C PHE A 16 3.65 14.99 -4.40
N ALA A 17 3.70 15.36 -3.13
CA ALA A 17 2.81 16.36 -2.55
C ALA A 17 3.15 17.76 -3.08
N GLU A 18 2.15 18.51 -3.56
CA GLU A 18 2.29 19.94 -3.91
C GLU A 18 1.88 20.87 -2.78
N ASP A 19 1.22 20.33 -1.75
CA ASP A 19 0.82 21.02 -0.54
C ASP A 19 1.24 20.17 0.67
N ASP A 20 1.40 20.77 1.86
CA ASP A 20 1.59 20.03 3.10
C ASP A 20 0.34 19.20 3.41
N ILE A 21 0.56 17.94 3.80
CA ILE A 21 -0.49 16.97 4.13
C ILE A 21 -0.33 16.59 5.59
N ARG A 22 -1.38 16.75 6.38
CA ARG A 22 -1.38 16.35 7.79
C ARG A 22 -1.60 14.86 7.95
N GLN A 23 -1.04 14.29 9.00
CA GLN A 23 -1.34 12.93 9.43
C GLN A 23 -2.86 12.69 9.51
N GLY A 24 -3.32 11.54 9.01
CA GLY A 24 -4.72 11.14 8.96
C GLY A 24 -5.53 11.72 7.79
N GLN A 25 -4.99 12.67 7.04
CA GLN A 25 -5.69 13.20 5.86
C GLN A 25 -5.73 12.19 4.71
N LEU A 26 -6.84 12.21 3.97
CA LEU A 26 -6.96 11.48 2.71
C LEU A 26 -6.03 12.13 1.68
N VAL A 27 -5.06 11.37 1.19
CA VAL A 27 -4.09 11.78 0.17
C VAL A 27 -4.67 11.58 -1.23
N HIS A 28 -5.17 10.36 -1.48
CA HIS A 28 -5.67 9.93 -2.79
C HIS A 28 -6.68 8.80 -2.64
N ARG A 29 -7.60 8.66 -3.59
CA ARG A 29 -8.38 7.44 -3.77
C ARG A 29 -7.78 6.65 -4.91
N MET A 30 -7.21 5.48 -4.60
CA MET A 30 -6.67 4.60 -5.61
C MET A 30 -7.77 4.24 -6.60
N ALA A 31 -7.55 4.55 -7.86
CA ALA A 31 -8.52 4.41 -8.94
C ALA A 31 -8.05 3.42 -10.02
N GLY A 32 -9.00 2.93 -10.82
CA GLY A 32 -8.72 1.97 -11.85
C GLY A 32 -9.88 1.02 -12.11
N ARG A 33 -9.62 -0.08 -12.81
CA ARG A 33 -10.61 -1.07 -13.19
C ARG A 33 -10.64 -2.24 -12.20
N ARG A 34 -11.79 -2.48 -11.57
CA ARG A 34 -11.98 -3.62 -10.65
C ARG A 34 -12.07 -4.92 -11.45
N VAL A 35 -11.31 -5.93 -11.02
CA VAL A 35 -11.27 -7.27 -11.62
C VAL A 35 -11.33 -8.35 -10.56
N SER A 36 -11.90 -9.52 -10.91
CA SER A 36 -11.83 -10.72 -10.09
C SER A 36 -10.43 -11.34 -10.13
N LEU A 37 -10.11 -12.21 -9.17
CA LEU A 37 -8.86 -12.98 -9.17
C LEU A 37 -8.65 -13.73 -10.51
N LEU A 38 -9.67 -14.40 -11.02
CA LEU A 38 -9.54 -15.17 -12.28
C LEU A 38 -9.21 -14.25 -13.46
N ARG A 39 -9.86 -13.09 -13.54
CA ARG A 39 -9.58 -12.10 -14.59
C ARG A 39 -8.18 -11.52 -14.44
N CYS A 40 -7.76 -11.20 -13.22
CA CYS A 40 -6.41 -10.71 -12.92
C CYS A 40 -5.35 -11.73 -13.36
N VAL A 41 -5.50 -13.00 -12.97
CA VAL A 41 -4.58 -14.08 -13.37
C VAL A 41 -4.51 -14.23 -14.88
N TRP A 42 -5.65 -14.18 -15.57
CA TRP A 42 -5.71 -14.27 -17.03
C TRP A 42 -4.98 -13.11 -17.70
N GLU A 43 -5.18 -11.87 -17.23
CA GLU A 43 -4.53 -10.67 -17.78
C GLU A 43 -3.02 -10.68 -17.54
N VAL A 44 -2.56 -11.15 -16.40
CA VAL A 44 -1.13 -11.36 -16.13
C VAL A 44 -0.55 -12.45 -17.04
N ALA A 45 -1.23 -13.59 -17.16
CA ALA A 45 -0.77 -14.71 -17.98
C ALA A 45 -0.68 -14.36 -19.48
N THR A 46 -1.53 -13.47 -19.97
CA THR A 46 -1.52 -12.98 -21.36
C THR A 46 -0.61 -11.79 -21.59
N GLY A 47 0.03 -11.27 -20.53
CA GLY A 47 0.89 -10.08 -20.59
C GLY A 47 0.12 -8.75 -20.77
N ALA A 48 -1.21 -8.75 -20.61
CA ALA A 48 -2.03 -7.54 -20.69
C ALA A 48 -1.76 -6.57 -19.53
N ILE A 49 -1.35 -7.09 -18.38
CA ILE A 49 -0.86 -6.33 -17.21
C ILE A 49 0.35 -7.05 -16.60
N ARG A 50 1.18 -6.33 -15.86
CA ARG A 50 2.30 -6.94 -15.11
C ARG A 50 1.76 -7.57 -13.82
N ILE A 51 2.49 -8.54 -13.26
CA ILE A 51 2.11 -9.22 -12.02
C ILE A 51 2.10 -8.28 -10.79
N ASP A 52 2.85 -7.19 -10.85
CA ASP A 52 3.04 -6.20 -9.80
C ASP A 52 2.16 -4.95 -9.95
N ASP A 53 1.40 -4.83 -11.06
CA ASP A 53 0.52 -3.69 -11.29
C ASP A 53 -0.81 -3.71 -10.48
N PRO A 54 -1.46 -4.87 -10.23
CA PRO A 54 -2.75 -4.88 -9.56
C PRO A 54 -2.64 -4.67 -8.05
N LEU A 55 -3.43 -3.75 -7.52
CA LEU A 55 -3.63 -3.57 -6.08
C LEU A 55 -4.72 -4.53 -5.58
N SER A 56 -4.42 -5.32 -4.55
CA SER A 56 -5.46 -6.10 -3.86
C SER A 56 -6.35 -5.15 -3.04
N ILE A 57 -7.68 -5.20 -3.25
CA ILE A 57 -8.65 -4.38 -2.53
C ILE A 57 -9.62 -5.20 -1.67
N ARG A 58 -9.78 -6.48 -1.98
CA ARG A 58 -10.49 -7.50 -1.20
C ARG A 58 -9.84 -8.87 -1.44
N LYS A 59 -10.27 -9.89 -0.70
CA LYS A 59 -9.72 -11.26 -0.74
C LYS A 59 -9.52 -11.83 -2.17
N TYR A 60 -10.44 -11.52 -3.09
CA TYR A 60 -10.44 -12.03 -4.48
C TYR A 60 -10.76 -10.93 -5.50
N THR A 61 -10.58 -9.66 -5.12
CA THR A 61 -10.83 -8.52 -5.98
C THR A 61 -9.61 -7.62 -6.02
N TYR A 62 -9.24 -7.26 -7.23
CA TYR A 62 -8.08 -6.43 -7.52
C TYR A 62 -8.50 -5.16 -8.25
N LEU A 63 -7.70 -4.13 -8.13
CA LEU A 63 -7.79 -2.89 -8.88
C LEU A 63 -6.60 -2.84 -9.84
N VAL A 64 -6.87 -2.92 -11.15
CA VAL A 64 -5.87 -2.59 -12.17
C VAL A 64 -5.77 -1.08 -12.19
N LEU A 65 -4.68 -0.56 -11.63
CA LEU A 65 -4.51 0.85 -11.31
C LEU A 65 -4.47 1.73 -12.56
N ASP A 66 -4.99 2.95 -12.43
CA ASP A 66 -4.88 3.99 -13.45
C ASP A 66 -3.47 4.61 -13.48
N ASP A 67 -3.26 5.56 -14.42
CA ASP A 67 -1.96 6.17 -14.69
C ASP A 67 -1.36 6.94 -13.51
N VAL A 68 -2.18 7.43 -12.58
CA VAL A 68 -1.74 8.14 -11.38
C VAL A 68 -1.52 7.16 -10.23
N SER A 69 -2.51 6.32 -9.96
CA SER A 69 -2.48 5.38 -8.83
C SER A 69 -1.32 4.38 -8.90
N ILE A 70 -0.92 3.97 -10.12
CA ILE A 70 0.21 3.07 -10.33
C ILE A 70 1.58 3.72 -10.04
N ARG A 71 1.63 5.06 -9.88
CA ARG A 71 2.87 5.80 -9.62
C ARG A 71 3.19 6.00 -8.15
N PHE A 72 2.34 5.57 -7.22
CA PHE A 72 2.69 5.57 -5.81
C PHE A 72 3.69 4.47 -5.52
N ASN A 73 4.95 4.86 -5.30
CA ASN A 73 6.05 3.93 -5.05
C ASN A 73 5.98 3.27 -3.67
N HIS A 74 6.65 2.14 -3.54
CA HIS A 74 6.85 1.47 -2.26
C HIS A 74 7.94 2.13 -1.43
N CYS A 75 7.71 2.22 -0.11
CA CYS A 75 8.76 2.44 0.87
C CYS A 75 8.53 1.56 2.11
N CYS A 76 9.61 0.96 2.63
CA CYS A 76 9.56 0.18 3.88
C CYS A 76 9.23 1.04 5.12
N GLN A 77 9.51 2.35 5.06
CA GLN A 77 9.09 3.38 6.01
C GLN A 77 8.13 4.37 5.33
N ALA A 78 7.07 3.84 4.74
CA ALA A 78 6.10 4.63 4.01
C ALA A 78 5.46 5.73 4.85
N ASN A 79 5.13 6.87 4.23
CA ASN A 79 4.44 7.99 4.85
C ASN A 79 2.92 7.95 4.66
N SER A 80 2.41 6.95 3.92
CA SER A 80 0.97 6.72 3.76
C SER A 80 0.62 5.24 3.80
N GLY A 81 -0.67 4.92 3.92
CA GLY A 81 -1.20 3.56 3.93
C GLY A 81 -2.63 3.53 3.43
N ILE A 82 -3.14 2.33 3.07
CA ILE A 82 -4.47 2.19 2.48
C ILE A 82 -5.48 1.80 3.56
N ALA A 83 -6.39 2.72 3.85
CA ALA A 83 -7.57 2.49 4.66
C ALA A 83 -8.75 2.00 3.79
N ASN A 84 -9.75 1.42 4.42
CA ASN A 84 -10.94 0.89 3.76
C ASN A 84 -10.55 -0.10 2.62
N GLU A 85 -10.84 0.26 1.38
CA GLU A 85 -10.44 -0.54 0.21
C GLU A 85 -9.39 0.17 -0.66
N VAL A 86 -9.53 1.50 -0.80
CA VAL A 86 -8.80 2.29 -1.80
C VAL A 86 -8.36 3.67 -1.30
N ASP A 87 -8.64 4.02 -0.06
CA ASP A 87 -8.35 5.35 0.48
C ASP A 87 -6.89 5.39 0.98
N LEU A 88 -6.01 6.05 0.24
CA LEU A 88 -4.64 6.30 0.67
C LEU A 88 -4.64 7.47 1.67
N VAL A 89 -4.25 7.20 2.91
CA VAL A 89 -4.23 8.17 4.01
C VAL A 89 -2.81 8.40 4.52
N ALA A 90 -2.50 9.62 4.95
CA ALA A 90 -1.20 9.97 5.49
C ALA A 90 -0.99 9.32 6.87
N LEU A 91 0.12 8.61 7.06
CA LEU A 91 0.54 8.01 8.33
C LEU A 91 1.35 8.96 9.20
N THR A 92 1.91 9.98 8.61
CA THR A 92 2.65 11.10 9.22
C THR A 92 2.31 12.36 8.46
N ASP A 93 2.70 13.52 8.97
CA ASP A 93 2.76 14.72 8.15
C ASP A 93 3.67 14.47 6.95
N ILE A 94 3.26 14.95 5.77
CA ILE A 94 4.02 14.85 4.52
C ILE A 94 4.22 16.29 4.03
N ALA A 95 5.47 16.71 3.93
CA ALA A 95 5.78 18.07 3.52
C ALA A 95 5.59 18.25 2.01
N ARG A 96 5.29 19.48 1.61
CA ARG A 96 5.32 19.87 0.19
C ARG A 96 6.64 19.46 -0.46
N GLY A 97 6.57 18.80 -1.61
CA GLY A 97 7.71 18.30 -2.36
C GLY A 97 8.18 16.90 -1.97
N GLU A 98 7.65 16.33 -0.90
CA GLU A 98 7.95 14.97 -0.47
C GLU A 98 7.22 13.94 -1.35
N GLU A 99 7.87 12.80 -1.62
CA GLU A 99 7.25 11.68 -2.34
C GLU A 99 6.27 10.95 -1.43
N VAL A 100 5.04 10.74 -1.91
CA VAL A 100 4.04 9.94 -1.22
C VAL A 100 4.27 8.47 -1.54
N THR A 101 4.46 7.66 -0.51
CA THR A 101 4.77 6.23 -0.64
C THR A 101 3.87 5.40 0.25
N PHE A 102 3.59 4.14 -0.14
CA PHE A 102 2.95 3.18 0.74
C PHE A 102 3.69 1.84 0.75
N ASP A 103 3.54 1.06 1.80
CA ASP A 103 4.17 -0.26 1.88
C ASP A 103 3.29 -1.30 1.16
N TYR A 104 3.75 -1.79 0.01
CA TYR A 104 3.04 -2.78 -0.79
C TYR A 104 2.73 -4.06 -0.01
N SER A 105 3.60 -4.46 0.92
CA SER A 105 3.36 -5.63 1.79
C SER A 105 2.08 -5.51 2.60
N MET A 106 1.66 -4.28 2.94
CA MET A 106 0.44 -4.02 3.72
C MET A 106 -0.86 -4.24 2.92
N THR A 107 -0.76 -4.47 1.61
CA THR A 107 -1.89 -4.76 0.73
C THR A 107 -1.91 -6.20 0.23
N VAL A 108 -0.91 -7.00 0.59
CA VAL A 108 -0.80 -8.41 0.21
C VAL A 108 -1.14 -9.28 1.41
N ARG A 109 -2.31 -9.93 1.39
CA ARG A 109 -2.78 -10.76 2.49
C ARG A 109 -1.89 -11.97 2.73
N CYS A 110 -1.82 -12.39 3.99
CA CYS A 110 -1.20 -13.65 4.39
C CYS A 110 -1.96 -14.86 3.77
N SER A 111 -1.27 -15.65 2.96
CA SER A 111 -1.80 -16.91 2.42
C SER A 111 -0.65 -17.85 2.02
N VAL A 112 -0.97 -19.13 1.76
CA VAL A 112 0.01 -20.10 1.24
C VAL A 112 0.57 -19.64 -0.12
N TYR A 113 -0.28 -19.08 -0.97
CA TYR A 113 0.12 -18.62 -2.33
C TYR A 113 1.01 -17.37 -2.30
N THR A 114 0.81 -16.48 -1.32
CA THR A 114 1.61 -15.26 -1.19
C THR A 114 2.89 -15.46 -0.37
N ALA A 115 3.03 -16.59 0.30
CA ALA A 115 4.22 -16.90 1.12
C ALA A 115 5.53 -16.87 0.33
N LEU A 116 5.49 -17.23 -0.96
CA LEU A 116 6.64 -17.25 -1.86
C LEU A 116 6.74 -16.00 -2.76
N TRP A 117 5.71 -15.13 -2.74
CA TRP A 117 5.75 -13.90 -3.53
C TRP A 117 6.74 -12.92 -2.94
N ARG A 118 7.68 -12.48 -3.73
CA ARG A 118 8.73 -11.54 -3.35
C ARG A 118 9.04 -10.60 -4.51
N MET A 119 9.26 -9.31 -4.15
CA MET A 119 9.80 -8.31 -5.07
C MET A 119 11.07 -7.69 -4.47
N PRO A 120 12.12 -7.39 -5.25
CA PRO A 120 13.25 -6.59 -4.78
C PRO A 120 12.80 -5.22 -4.32
N CYS A 121 13.41 -4.71 -3.24
CA CYS A 121 13.15 -3.36 -2.74
C CYS A 121 14.41 -2.50 -2.73
N ASN A 122 14.33 -1.35 -3.39
CA ASN A 122 15.39 -0.34 -3.47
C ASN A 122 14.89 1.03 -2.94
N CYS A 123 14.00 1.05 -1.95
CA CYS A 123 13.36 2.30 -1.48
C CYS A 123 14.30 3.30 -0.82
N GLY A 124 15.56 2.95 -0.56
CA GLY A 124 16.55 3.86 0.06
C GLY A 124 16.37 4.10 1.56
N SER A 125 15.29 3.58 2.19
CA SER A 125 15.09 3.72 3.63
C SER A 125 16.22 3.07 4.43
N PRO A 126 16.66 3.69 5.56
CA PRO A 126 17.65 3.07 6.46
C PRO A 126 17.24 1.70 6.99
N THR A 127 15.93 1.46 7.10
CA THR A 127 15.34 0.17 7.52
C THR A 127 14.77 -0.63 6.36
N CYS A 128 15.31 -0.44 5.16
CA CYS A 128 14.87 -1.16 3.96
C CYS A 128 15.02 -2.68 4.14
N ARG A 129 13.93 -3.42 3.97
CA ARG A 129 13.88 -4.89 4.09
C ARG A 129 14.54 -5.63 2.92
N LYS A 130 14.95 -4.89 1.85
CA LYS A 130 15.53 -5.41 0.60
C LYS A 130 14.55 -6.29 -0.20
N GLN A 131 13.48 -6.73 0.39
CA GLN A 131 12.41 -7.49 -0.23
C GLN A 131 11.04 -7.00 0.22
N ILE A 132 10.10 -6.97 -0.70
CA ILE A 132 8.68 -6.77 -0.46
C ILE A 132 8.04 -8.17 -0.49
N GLY A 133 7.32 -8.52 0.55
CA GLY A 133 6.58 -9.79 0.65
C GLY A 133 5.11 -9.54 1.02
N ASP A 134 4.43 -10.52 1.58
CA ASP A 134 3.10 -10.31 2.14
C ASP A 134 3.18 -9.60 3.53
N VAL A 135 2.01 -9.32 4.11
CA VAL A 135 1.90 -8.57 5.37
C VAL A 135 2.71 -9.17 6.54
N ARG A 136 3.00 -10.48 6.53
CA ARG A 136 3.86 -11.14 7.56
C ARG A 136 5.31 -10.71 7.47
N SER A 137 5.76 -10.19 6.33
CA SER A 137 7.13 -9.68 6.14
C SER A 137 7.35 -8.31 6.78
N VAL A 138 6.29 -7.67 7.28
CA VAL A 138 6.36 -6.34 7.90
C VAL A 138 6.73 -6.46 9.37
N PRO A 139 7.76 -5.74 9.86
CA PRO A 139 8.12 -5.76 11.27
C PRO A 139 6.94 -5.34 12.18
N PRO A 140 6.78 -5.95 13.37
CA PRO A 140 5.65 -5.67 14.27
C PRO A 140 5.46 -4.20 14.59
N GLN A 141 6.53 -3.45 14.83
CA GLN A 141 6.46 -2.02 15.11
C GLN A 141 5.88 -1.20 13.95
N HIS A 142 6.15 -1.60 12.69
CA HIS A 142 5.56 -0.95 11.52
C HIS A 142 4.09 -1.33 11.39
N LEU A 143 3.74 -2.60 11.58
CA LEU A 143 2.35 -3.05 11.56
C LEU A 143 1.50 -2.29 12.59
N GLN A 144 2.00 -2.09 13.81
CA GLN A 144 1.33 -1.33 14.86
C GLN A 144 1.03 0.12 14.45
N ARG A 145 1.94 0.77 13.72
CA ARG A 145 1.72 2.13 13.20
C ARG A 145 0.52 2.18 12.24
N TYR A 146 0.40 1.19 11.34
CA TYR A 146 -0.73 1.11 10.41
C TYR A 146 -2.05 0.80 11.13
N LEU A 147 -2.02 -0.06 12.15
CA LEU A 147 -3.18 -0.38 12.98
C LEU A 147 -3.70 0.86 13.70
N ARG A 148 -2.81 1.61 14.38
CA ARG A 148 -3.19 2.85 15.09
C ARG A 148 -3.74 3.93 14.16
N ALA A 149 -3.24 4.01 12.93
CA ALA A 149 -3.72 4.95 11.93
C ALA A 149 -4.99 4.48 11.20
N GLY A 150 -5.51 3.28 11.49
CA GLY A 150 -6.63 2.69 10.75
C GLY A 150 -6.33 2.45 9.25
N ALA A 151 -5.05 2.46 8.89
CA ALA A 151 -4.57 2.41 7.49
C ALA A 151 -4.28 0.98 7.03
N LEU A 152 -5.20 0.07 7.34
CA LEU A 152 -5.20 -1.32 6.87
C LEU A 152 -6.56 -1.70 6.32
N GLN A 153 -6.54 -2.40 5.21
CA GLN A 153 -7.76 -2.92 4.58
C GLN A 153 -8.35 -4.08 5.41
N ASP A 154 -9.69 -4.21 5.44
CA ASP A 154 -10.37 -5.24 6.25
C ASP A 154 -9.96 -6.67 5.93
N PHE A 155 -9.71 -6.98 4.65
CA PHE A 155 -9.29 -8.33 4.27
C PHE A 155 -7.86 -8.66 4.74
N ILE A 156 -7.01 -7.66 4.92
CA ILE A 156 -5.67 -7.82 5.53
C ILE A 156 -5.82 -8.09 7.02
N LEU A 157 -6.61 -7.29 7.75
CA LEU A 157 -6.90 -7.50 9.17
C LEU A 157 -7.43 -8.93 9.41
N LYS A 158 -8.43 -9.35 8.62
CA LYS A 158 -8.98 -10.72 8.70
C LYS A 158 -7.93 -11.80 8.43
N SER A 159 -6.97 -11.55 7.52
CA SER A 159 -5.90 -12.52 7.25
C SER A 159 -4.87 -12.65 8.38
N LEU A 160 -4.80 -11.65 9.25
CA LEU A 160 -3.97 -11.62 10.45
C LEU A 160 -4.73 -12.09 11.70
N GLY A 161 -6.02 -12.40 11.59
CA GLY A 161 -6.87 -12.73 12.75
C GLY A 161 -7.16 -11.52 13.65
N ILE A 162 -7.06 -10.30 13.14
CA ILE A 162 -7.29 -9.06 13.88
C ILE A 162 -8.71 -8.57 13.60
N ASP A 163 -9.47 -8.30 14.68
CA ASP A 163 -10.76 -7.62 14.58
C ASP A 163 -10.55 -6.10 14.68
N ARG A 164 -11.12 -5.33 13.75
CA ARG A 164 -11.02 -3.87 13.72
C ARG A 164 -11.57 -3.23 15.00
N ALA A 165 -12.62 -3.78 15.61
CA ALA A 165 -13.19 -3.26 16.84
C ALA A 165 -12.17 -3.24 18.00
N ASN A 166 -11.35 -4.31 18.12
CA ASN A 166 -10.36 -4.45 19.18
C ASN A 166 -9.05 -3.69 18.89
N SER A 167 -8.80 -3.29 17.64
CA SER A 167 -7.56 -2.61 17.28
C SER A 167 -7.53 -1.12 17.65
N LEU A 168 -8.68 -0.51 17.94
CA LEU A 168 -8.81 0.91 18.32
C LEU A 168 -8.81 1.13 19.83
N GLU A 169 -9.09 0.11 20.64
CA GLU A 169 -9.16 0.24 22.11
C GLU A 169 -7.78 0.22 22.79
N GLY A 170 -6.73 -0.27 22.13
CA GLY A 170 -5.36 -0.31 22.66
C GLY A 170 -4.60 1.03 22.61
N SER A 171 -5.22 2.14 22.18
CA SER A 171 -4.57 3.45 22.03
C SER A 171 -4.96 4.48 23.11
N ALA A 172 -5.73 4.06 24.14
CA ALA A 172 -6.23 4.93 25.21
C ALA A 172 -5.64 4.59 26.61
N SER A 173 -4.39 4.10 26.65
CA SER A 173 -3.70 3.84 27.92
C SER A 173 -2.35 4.54 27.93
#